data_6a5bd221541f9705d6ca8891e850ee74
#
_entry.id   6a5bd221541f9705d6ca8891e850ee74
#
_cell.length_a   1.000
_cell.length_b   1.000
_cell.length_c   1.000
_cell.angle_alpha   90.00
_cell.angle_beta   90.00
_cell.angle_gamma   90.00
#
_symmetry.space_group_name_H-M   'P 1'
#
loop_
_entity.id
_entity.type
_entity.pdbx_description
1 polymer ?
#
loop_
_entity_poly.entity_id
_entity_poly.type
_entity_poly.pdbx_seq_one_letter_code
_entity_poly.pdbx_strand_id
1 'polypeptide(L)'
;NDLKADLKAFPVPAETISRVHRGFKTEVDELWPMISKDVKKVTKNLWFCGHSLGAAMATIIAARCQCDEDFPKPVQLYTYGSPRVGWPKYVKSLELDHMRWQNNNDIVTRVPLRIMGYTHHGYNMYIRHDGSIDDSGKPRRWNRFNDRMRGMWGGIKQGKIDNFSDHGMAEYIYHIEKWKK
;
A
#
# COMPACT_ATOMS: atom_id res chain seq x y z
N ASN A 1 13.34 -9.62 13.26
CA ASN A 1 12.71 -8.31 13.46
C ASN A 1 11.23 -8.48 13.24
N ASP A 2 10.49 -8.32 14.34
CA ASP A 2 9.09 -8.71 14.42
C ASP A 2 8.16 -7.74 13.71
N LEU A 3 7.76 -8.08 12.48
CA LEU A 3 6.61 -7.48 11.81
C LEU A 3 5.35 -7.43 12.72
N LYS A 4 5.31 -8.30 13.74
CA LYS A 4 4.24 -8.36 14.75
C LYS A 4 4.32 -7.26 15.82
N ALA A 5 5.50 -6.74 16.14
CA ALA A 5 5.67 -5.72 17.17
C ALA A 5 5.30 -4.31 16.66
N ASP A 6 5.55 -4.02 15.38
CA ASP A 6 5.23 -2.73 14.75
C ASP A 6 3.77 -2.57 14.35
N LEU A 7 2.98 -3.64 14.43
CA LEU A 7 1.52 -3.61 14.19
C LEU A 7 0.71 -3.00 15.34
N LYS A 8 1.34 -2.43 16.38
CA LYS A 8 0.64 -1.56 17.33
C LYS A 8 0.21 -0.30 16.57
N ALA A 9 -0.99 -0.36 16.03
CA ALA A 9 -1.57 0.62 15.13
C ALA A 9 -1.95 1.91 15.87
N PHE A 10 -0.97 2.55 16.54
CA PHE A 10 -1.17 3.84 17.20
C PHE A 10 -1.16 4.96 16.16
N PRO A 11 -2.26 5.72 16.04
CA PRO A 11 -2.31 6.87 15.16
C PRO A 11 -1.58 8.05 15.79
N VAL A 12 -0.67 8.65 15.02
CA VAL A 12 0.05 9.88 15.39
C VAL A 12 -0.25 11.00 14.38
N PRO A 13 -0.07 12.28 14.74
CA PRO A 13 -0.20 13.39 13.80
C PRO A 13 0.72 13.19 12.59
N ALA A 14 0.18 13.38 11.39
CA ALA A 14 0.98 13.49 10.17
C ALA A 14 1.60 14.89 10.08
N GLU A 15 2.66 15.07 9.28
CA GLU A 15 3.20 16.40 8.98
C GLU A 15 2.24 17.23 8.13
N THR A 16 1.38 16.57 7.38
CA THR A 16 0.41 17.22 6.49
C THR A 16 -0.88 17.53 7.22
N ILE A 17 -1.79 16.57 7.31
CA ILE A 17 -3.07 16.71 7.99
C ILE A 17 -3.52 15.40 8.61
N SER A 18 -4.22 15.45 9.76
CA SER A 18 -4.82 14.29 10.40
C SER A 18 -3.78 13.28 10.95
N ARG A 19 -4.00 11.98 10.79
CA ARG A 19 -3.23 10.95 11.48
C ARG A 19 -2.78 9.84 10.54
N VAL A 20 -1.55 9.38 10.80
CA VAL A 20 -0.92 8.23 10.13
C VAL A 20 -0.49 7.19 11.16
N HIS A 21 -0.14 6.02 10.69
CA HIS A 21 0.40 4.95 11.54
C HIS A 21 1.78 5.33 12.07
N ARG A 22 1.95 5.23 13.40
CA ARG A 22 3.17 5.63 14.10
C ARG A 22 4.41 4.93 13.54
N GLY A 23 4.39 3.60 13.45
CA GLY A 23 5.55 2.83 12.99
C GLY A 23 6.00 3.26 11.60
N PHE A 24 5.08 3.39 10.65
CA PHE A 24 5.43 3.82 9.29
C PHE A 24 6.00 5.24 9.24
N LYS A 25 5.44 6.14 10.07
CA LYS A 25 5.97 7.49 10.19
C LYS A 25 7.38 7.50 10.77
N THR A 26 7.64 6.74 11.82
CA THR A 26 8.95 6.65 12.46
C THR A 26 10.02 6.20 11.47
N GLU A 27 9.76 5.14 10.71
CA GLU A 27 10.69 4.65 9.67
C GLU A 27 10.97 5.72 8.61
N VAL A 28 9.95 6.46 8.19
CA VAL A 28 10.14 7.57 7.25
C VAL A 28 10.92 8.72 7.89
N ASP A 29 10.64 9.08 9.15
CA ASP A 29 11.34 10.17 9.85
C ASP A 29 12.84 9.90 9.97
N GLU A 30 13.24 8.65 10.23
CA GLU A 30 14.63 8.23 10.29
C GLU A 30 15.35 8.35 8.94
N LEU A 31 14.67 8.03 7.85
CA LEU A 31 15.24 8.08 6.50
C LEU A 31 15.14 9.45 5.84
N TRP A 32 14.21 10.28 6.28
CA TRP A 32 13.88 11.57 5.64
C TRP A 32 15.06 12.52 5.48
N PRO A 33 15.96 12.71 6.47
CA PRO A 33 17.11 13.62 6.32
C PRO A 33 18.05 13.26 5.17
N MET A 34 18.12 11.98 4.82
CA MET A 34 18.92 11.47 3.71
C MET A 34 18.16 11.59 2.38
N ILE A 35 16.93 11.04 2.34
CA ILE A 35 16.11 10.98 1.13
C ILE A 35 15.75 12.39 0.63
N SER A 36 15.40 13.31 1.53
CA SER A 36 14.96 14.65 1.16
C SER A 36 16.01 15.43 0.38
N LYS A 37 17.28 15.26 0.72
CA LYS A 37 18.40 15.92 0.00
C LYS A 37 18.48 15.49 -1.46
N ASP A 38 18.22 14.23 -1.73
CA ASP A 38 18.30 13.70 -3.10
C ASP A 38 17.02 13.97 -3.88
N VAL A 39 15.87 13.88 -3.24
CA VAL A 39 14.58 14.21 -3.86
C VAL A 39 14.54 15.69 -4.28
N LYS A 40 15.04 16.62 -3.47
CA LYS A 40 15.13 18.05 -3.84
C LYS A 40 15.92 18.33 -5.11
N LYS A 41 16.88 17.46 -5.45
CA LYS A 41 17.70 17.60 -6.67
C LYS A 41 17.03 17.10 -7.94
N VAL A 42 15.89 16.41 -7.81
CA VAL A 42 15.19 15.82 -8.96
C VAL A 42 14.56 16.91 -9.81
N THR A 43 15.02 17.04 -11.04
CA THR A 43 14.51 18.01 -12.03
C THR A 43 13.57 17.37 -13.08
N LYS A 44 13.42 16.07 -13.04
CA LYS A 44 12.55 15.27 -13.93
C LYS A 44 11.34 14.74 -13.17
N ASN A 45 10.54 13.93 -13.84
CA ASN A 45 9.39 13.26 -13.22
C ASN A 45 9.81 12.43 -12.00
N LEU A 46 9.19 12.69 -10.86
CA LEU A 46 9.39 11.96 -9.62
C LEU A 46 8.32 10.89 -9.45
N TRP A 47 8.74 9.65 -9.38
CA TRP A 47 7.86 8.50 -9.18
C TRP A 47 8.27 7.78 -7.91
N PHE A 48 7.29 7.31 -7.17
CA PHE A 48 7.52 6.47 -6.00
C PHE A 48 6.94 5.08 -6.21
N CYS A 49 7.63 4.07 -5.71
CA CYS A 49 7.10 2.71 -5.62
C CYS A 49 7.52 2.04 -4.32
N GLY A 50 6.75 1.03 -3.90
CA GLY A 50 7.08 0.27 -2.71
C GLY A 50 6.22 -0.98 -2.54
N HIS A 51 6.77 -1.94 -1.78
CA HIS A 51 6.12 -3.17 -1.40
C HIS A 51 6.01 -3.27 0.13
N SER A 52 4.90 -3.78 0.63
CA SER A 52 4.72 -4.05 2.08
C SER A 52 4.90 -2.79 2.94
N LEU A 53 5.76 -2.82 3.94
CA LEU A 53 6.17 -1.66 4.74
C LEU A 53 6.69 -0.51 3.85
N GLY A 54 7.53 -0.82 2.86
CA GLY A 54 8.04 0.16 1.90
C GLY A 54 6.94 0.84 1.08
N ALA A 55 5.81 0.19 0.84
CA ALA A 55 4.64 0.80 0.21
C ALA A 55 3.98 1.87 1.11
N ALA A 56 3.90 1.59 2.41
CA ALA A 56 3.41 2.58 3.38
C ALA A 56 4.36 3.78 3.48
N MET A 57 5.67 3.51 3.55
CA MET A 57 6.71 4.54 3.58
C MET A 57 6.69 5.40 2.32
N ALA A 58 6.62 4.78 1.14
CA ALA A 58 6.52 5.50 -0.15
C ALA A 58 5.29 6.42 -0.20
N THR A 59 4.16 5.98 0.37
CA THR A 59 2.94 6.80 0.46
C THR A 59 3.16 8.03 1.34
N ILE A 60 3.82 7.90 2.49
CA ILE A 60 4.11 9.03 3.40
C ILE A 60 5.12 9.97 2.77
N ILE A 61 6.18 9.45 2.14
CA ILE A 61 7.21 10.26 1.47
C ILE A 61 6.58 11.06 0.32
N ALA A 62 5.77 10.41 -0.53
CA ALA A 62 5.07 11.09 -1.62
C ALA A 62 4.12 12.18 -1.11
N ALA A 63 3.43 11.94 0.02
CA ALA A 63 2.58 12.93 0.67
C ALA A 63 3.38 14.16 1.16
N ARG A 64 4.55 13.95 1.74
CA ARG A 64 5.46 15.05 2.14
C ARG A 64 5.88 15.89 0.94
N CYS A 65 6.33 15.24 -0.12
CA CYS A 65 6.72 15.95 -1.35
C CYS A 65 5.54 16.68 -2.02
N GLN A 66 4.32 16.14 -1.91
CA GLN A 66 3.14 16.83 -2.43
C GLN A 66 2.82 18.11 -1.66
N CYS A 67 2.98 18.13 -0.35
CA CYS A 67 2.53 19.21 0.52
C CYS A 67 3.60 20.31 0.75
N ASP A 68 4.85 20.03 0.45
CA ASP A 68 5.97 20.96 0.64
C ASP A 68 6.43 21.48 -0.73
N GLU A 69 6.43 22.80 -0.91
CA GLU A 69 6.79 23.47 -2.16
C GLU A 69 8.29 23.35 -2.52
N ASP A 70 9.12 23.06 -1.54
CA ASP A 70 10.56 22.81 -1.74
C ASP A 70 10.84 21.51 -2.51
N PHE A 71 9.83 20.65 -2.70
CA PHE A 71 10.00 19.36 -3.36
C PHE A 71 9.27 19.29 -4.71
N PRO A 72 9.84 18.56 -5.69
CA PRO A 72 9.13 18.25 -6.91
C PRO A 72 7.88 17.42 -6.58
N LYS A 73 6.76 17.77 -7.22
CA LYS A 73 5.51 17.03 -6.99
C LYS A 73 5.61 15.63 -7.61
N PRO A 74 5.20 14.58 -6.87
CA PRO A 74 5.18 13.24 -7.43
C PRO A 74 4.22 13.14 -8.61
N VAL A 75 4.68 12.56 -9.71
CA VAL A 75 3.84 12.29 -10.88
C VAL A 75 2.93 11.11 -10.60
N GLN A 76 3.46 10.05 -9.98
CA GLN A 76 2.71 8.84 -9.72
C GLN A 76 3.32 8.02 -8.57
N LEU A 77 2.45 7.26 -7.90
CA LEU A 77 2.81 6.32 -6.84
C LEU A 77 2.31 4.92 -7.18
N TYR A 78 3.19 3.93 -7.12
CA TYR A 78 2.83 2.51 -7.28
C TYR A 78 3.09 1.75 -5.98
N THR A 79 2.08 1.05 -5.45
CA THR A 79 2.27 0.24 -4.25
C THR A 79 1.76 -1.18 -4.42
N TYR A 80 2.48 -2.13 -3.85
CA TYR A 80 2.20 -3.56 -3.91
C TYR A 80 2.06 -4.09 -2.48
N GLY A 81 0.96 -4.76 -2.17
CA GLY A 81 0.74 -5.29 -0.82
C GLY A 81 0.72 -4.24 0.29
N SER A 82 0.35 -2.99 -0.02
CA SER A 82 0.41 -1.88 0.94
C SER A 82 -0.56 -2.07 2.10
N PRO A 83 -0.12 -1.92 3.36
CA PRO A 83 -1.02 -1.76 4.50
C PRO A 83 -1.79 -0.43 4.43
N ARG A 84 -2.76 -0.23 5.33
CA ARG A 84 -3.47 1.06 5.44
C ARG A 84 -2.60 2.07 6.19
N VAL A 85 -2.34 3.20 5.55
CA VAL A 85 -1.32 4.16 6.04
C VAL A 85 -1.89 5.17 7.04
N GLY A 86 -3.13 5.62 6.86
CA GLY A 86 -3.66 6.72 7.67
C GLY A 86 -5.18 6.76 7.77
N TRP A 87 -5.66 7.78 8.48
CA TRP A 87 -7.08 8.04 8.67
C TRP A 87 -7.73 8.68 7.43
N PRO A 88 -9.07 8.65 7.31
CA PRO A 88 -9.78 9.12 6.11
C PRO A 88 -9.44 10.57 5.71
N LYS A 89 -9.25 11.45 6.69
CA LYS A 89 -8.91 12.86 6.43
C LYS A 89 -7.52 12.99 5.80
N TYR A 90 -6.54 12.22 6.30
CA TYR A 90 -5.20 12.14 5.71
C TYR A 90 -5.27 11.60 4.28
N VAL A 91 -5.93 10.47 4.10
CA VAL A 91 -6.00 9.80 2.79
C VAL A 91 -6.71 10.66 1.74
N LYS A 92 -7.76 11.39 2.14
CA LYS A 92 -8.51 12.28 1.23
C LYS A 92 -7.74 13.56 0.84
N SER A 93 -6.76 13.97 1.64
CA SER A 93 -5.94 15.15 1.32
C SER A 93 -4.81 14.85 0.33
N LEU A 94 -4.59 13.58 -0.01
CA LEU A 94 -3.54 13.19 -0.94
C LEU A 94 -4.06 13.32 -2.38
N GLU A 95 -3.52 14.26 -3.11
CA GLU A 95 -3.76 14.50 -4.55
C GLU A 95 -2.72 13.74 -5.39
N LEU A 96 -2.52 12.46 -5.06
CA LEU A 96 -1.54 11.58 -5.71
C LEU A 96 -2.24 10.66 -6.71
N ASP A 97 -1.72 10.59 -7.92
CA ASP A 97 -2.06 9.47 -8.81
C ASP A 97 -1.41 8.20 -8.28
N HIS A 98 -2.21 7.37 -7.65
CA HIS A 98 -1.74 6.21 -6.90
C HIS A 98 -2.40 4.92 -7.38
N MET A 99 -1.62 4.06 -8.03
CA MET A 99 -1.99 2.70 -8.42
C MET A 99 -1.60 1.73 -7.29
N ARG A 100 -2.61 1.18 -6.62
CA ARG A 100 -2.42 0.30 -5.46
C ARG A 100 -2.78 -1.14 -5.80
N TRP A 101 -1.78 -1.99 -5.94
CA TRP A 101 -1.92 -3.40 -6.21
C TRP A 101 -2.20 -4.21 -4.95
N GLN A 102 -3.20 -5.07 -5.02
CA GLN A 102 -3.60 -5.95 -3.94
C GLN A 102 -3.80 -7.36 -4.50
N ASN A 103 -3.03 -8.31 -4.00
CA ASN A 103 -3.22 -9.72 -4.33
C ASN A 103 -4.24 -10.36 -3.38
N ASN A 104 -5.11 -11.14 -3.89
CA ASN A 104 -6.21 -11.94 -3.31
C ASN A 104 -6.26 -11.96 -1.76
N ASN A 105 -5.59 -12.93 -1.15
CA ASN A 105 -5.60 -13.15 0.30
C ASN A 105 -4.48 -12.43 1.05
N ASP A 106 -3.70 -11.58 0.40
CA ASP A 106 -2.66 -10.79 1.05
C ASP A 106 -3.20 -10.10 2.33
N ILE A 107 -2.73 -10.62 3.48
CA ILE A 107 -3.19 -10.17 4.81
C ILE A 107 -2.67 -8.77 5.13
N VAL A 108 -1.50 -8.38 4.62
CA VAL A 108 -0.89 -7.07 4.91
C VAL A 108 -1.77 -5.93 4.41
N THR A 109 -2.47 -6.12 3.30
CA THR A 109 -3.42 -5.13 2.78
C THR A 109 -4.65 -4.91 3.68
N ARG A 110 -4.82 -5.73 4.71
CA ARG A 110 -5.97 -5.66 5.63
C ARG A 110 -5.64 -5.00 6.96
N VAL A 111 -4.37 -4.75 7.23
CA VAL A 111 -3.90 -4.11 8.46
C VAL A 111 -3.40 -2.70 8.20
N PRO A 112 -3.44 -1.82 9.21
CA PRO A 112 -4.25 -1.89 10.41
C PRO A 112 -5.75 -2.00 10.09
N LEU A 113 -6.54 -2.52 11.04
CA LEU A 113 -7.97 -2.77 10.80
C LEU A 113 -8.77 -1.47 10.56
N ARG A 114 -9.79 -1.54 9.73
CA ARG A 114 -10.69 -0.38 9.47
C ARG A 114 -11.40 0.12 10.72
N ILE A 115 -11.72 -0.77 11.67
CA ILE A 115 -12.33 -0.40 12.93
C ILE A 115 -11.42 0.52 13.77
N MET A 116 -10.11 0.49 13.53
CA MET A 116 -9.14 1.40 14.14
C MET A 116 -9.04 2.76 13.42
N GLY A 117 -9.93 3.04 12.47
CA GLY A 117 -9.99 4.29 11.71
C GLY A 117 -9.11 4.32 10.45
N TYR A 118 -8.33 3.29 10.16
CA TYR A 118 -7.42 3.30 9.01
C TYR A 118 -8.10 2.99 7.69
N THR A 119 -7.65 3.63 6.62
CA THR A 119 -8.14 3.41 5.27
C THR A 119 -7.00 3.43 4.24
N HIS A 120 -7.32 3.02 3.03
CA HIS A 120 -6.39 3.09 1.89
C HIS A 120 -6.59 4.36 1.09
N HIS A 121 -5.50 4.83 0.49
CA HIS A 121 -5.47 5.76 -0.63
C HIS A 121 -5.33 4.99 -1.96
N GLY A 122 -5.68 5.64 -3.05
CA GLY A 122 -5.34 5.22 -4.41
C GLY A 122 -6.34 4.28 -5.07
N TYR A 123 -6.11 4.11 -6.37
CA TYR A 123 -6.87 3.26 -7.26
C TYR A 123 -6.50 1.78 -7.03
N ASN A 124 -7.49 0.93 -6.74
CA ASN A 124 -7.23 -0.46 -6.38
C ASN A 124 -7.17 -1.38 -7.60
N MET A 125 -6.00 -1.89 -7.89
CA MET A 125 -5.75 -2.97 -8.85
C MET A 125 -5.79 -4.30 -8.08
N TYR A 126 -6.84 -5.11 -8.28
CA TYR A 126 -7.06 -6.31 -7.50
C TYR A 126 -6.79 -7.58 -8.32
N ILE A 127 -5.80 -8.36 -7.90
CA ILE A 127 -5.47 -9.67 -8.46
C ILE A 127 -6.37 -10.71 -7.78
N ARG A 128 -7.18 -11.43 -8.56
CA ARG A 128 -8.07 -12.47 -8.05
C ARG A 128 -7.31 -13.80 -7.85
N HIS A 129 -7.94 -14.74 -7.14
CA HIS A 129 -7.38 -16.07 -6.88
C HIS A 129 -7.05 -16.86 -8.17
N ASP A 130 -7.71 -16.58 -9.28
CA ASP A 130 -7.46 -17.18 -10.60
C ASP A 130 -6.40 -16.42 -11.42
N GLY A 131 -5.78 -15.38 -10.84
CA GLY A 131 -4.77 -14.54 -11.46
C GLY A 131 -5.33 -13.45 -12.37
N SER A 132 -6.64 -13.38 -12.59
CA SER A 132 -7.26 -12.28 -13.35
C SER A 132 -7.21 -10.98 -12.56
N ILE A 133 -7.10 -9.84 -13.25
CA ILE A 133 -6.98 -8.53 -12.62
C ILE A 133 -8.28 -7.75 -12.78
N ASP A 134 -8.80 -7.27 -11.65
CA ASP A 134 -9.91 -6.33 -11.58
C ASP A 134 -9.35 -4.91 -11.48
N ASP A 135 -9.39 -4.19 -12.58
CA ASP A 135 -8.93 -2.81 -12.72
C ASP A 135 -10.07 -1.78 -12.63
N SER A 136 -11.19 -2.14 -12.02
CA SER A 136 -12.32 -1.23 -11.82
C SER A 136 -12.06 -0.14 -10.77
N GLY A 137 -10.96 -0.21 -10.04
CA GLY A 137 -10.59 0.67 -8.92
C GLY A 137 -11.40 0.44 -7.63
N LYS A 138 -12.57 -0.15 -7.73
CA LYS A 138 -13.47 -0.43 -6.60
C LYS A 138 -14.10 -1.82 -6.74
N PRO A 139 -13.31 -2.89 -6.68
CA PRO A 139 -13.87 -4.24 -6.77
C PRO A 139 -14.97 -4.46 -5.73
N ARG A 140 -16.11 -5.01 -6.16
CA ARG A 140 -17.29 -5.20 -5.29
C ARG A 140 -16.93 -6.03 -4.06
N ARG A 141 -17.36 -5.59 -2.87
CA ARG A 141 -17.04 -6.26 -1.58
C ARG A 141 -17.45 -7.73 -1.55
N TRP A 142 -18.61 -8.07 -2.15
CA TRP A 142 -19.11 -9.44 -2.24
C TRP A 142 -18.23 -10.31 -3.15
N ASN A 143 -17.83 -9.79 -4.29
CA ASN A 143 -16.96 -10.51 -5.21
C ASN A 143 -15.60 -10.82 -4.56
N ARG A 144 -15.01 -9.86 -3.83
CA ARG A 144 -13.77 -10.07 -3.08
C ARG A 144 -13.93 -11.08 -1.94
N PHE A 145 -15.05 -11.10 -1.26
CA PHE A 145 -15.30 -12.08 -0.21
C PHE A 145 -15.34 -13.49 -0.78
N ASN A 146 -16.15 -13.71 -1.83
CA ASN A 146 -16.26 -15.01 -2.49
C ASN A 146 -14.93 -15.47 -3.10
N ASP A 147 -14.20 -14.56 -3.73
CA ASP A 147 -12.91 -14.82 -4.33
C ASP A 147 -11.88 -15.28 -3.27
N ARG A 148 -11.84 -14.60 -2.13
CA ARG A 148 -10.98 -14.97 -1.00
C ARG A 148 -11.33 -16.31 -0.38
N MET A 149 -12.62 -16.61 -0.28
CA MET A 149 -13.07 -17.92 0.20
C MET A 149 -12.59 -19.02 -0.74
N ARG A 150 -12.67 -18.81 -2.06
CA ARG A 150 -12.16 -19.76 -3.06
C ARG A 150 -10.64 -19.95 -2.94
N GLY A 151 -9.87 -18.89 -2.85
CA GLY A 151 -8.42 -18.95 -2.64
C GLY A 151 -8.06 -19.69 -1.34
N MET A 152 -8.72 -19.37 -0.23
CA MET A 152 -8.49 -20.04 1.05
C MET A 152 -8.80 -21.56 0.98
N TRP A 153 -9.90 -21.96 0.35
CA TRP A 153 -10.23 -23.39 0.15
C TRP A 153 -9.22 -24.08 -0.78
N GLY A 154 -8.74 -23.39 -1.81
CA GLY A 154 -7.69 -23.89 -2.70
C GLY A 154 -6.38 -24.13 -1.97
N GLY A 155 -5.95 -23.19 -1.14
CA GLY A 155 -4.72 -23.26 -0.34
C GLY A 155 -4.77 -24.40 0.70
N ILE A 156 -5.91 -24.58 1.39
CA ILE A 156 -6.09 -25.68 2.36
C ILE A 156 -5.94 -27.04 1.67
N LYS A 157 -6.50 -27.21 0.47
CA LYS A 157 -6.35 -28.44 -0.31
C LYS A 157 -4.92 -28.73 -0.74
N GLN A 158 -4.08 -27.71 -0.90
CA GLN A 158 -2.68 -27.82 -1.29
C GLN A 158 -1.70 -27.81 -0.11
N GLY A 159 -2.20 -27.74 1.15
CA GLY A 159 -1.37 -27.69 2.35
C GLY A 159 -0.58 -26.38 2.52
N LYS A 160 -0.96 -25.32 1.79
CA LYS A 160 -0.34 -23.99 1.87
C LYS A 160 -1.23 -23.03 2.67
N ILE A 161 -0.60 -22.23 3.55
CA ILE A 161 -1.27 -21.09 4.18
C ILE A 161 -1.15 -19.90 3.23
N ASP A 162 -2.15 -19.71 2.39
CA ASP A 162 -2.17 -18.75 1.27
C ASP A 162 -1.93 -17.28 1.68
N ASN A 163 -2.29 -16.92 2.92
CA ASN A 163 -2.30 -15.53 3.36
C ASN A 163 -0.94 -14.82 3.37
N PHE A 164 0.16 -15.56 3.52
CA PHE A 164 1.52 -15.01 3.50
C PHE A 164 2.20 -15.20 2.15
N SER A 165 1.87 -16.26 1.41
CA SER A 165 2.39 -16.47 0.05
C SER A 165 1.92 -15.36 -0.89
N ASP A 166 0.64 -14.97 -0.82
CA ASP A 166 0.05 -13.90 -1.63
C ASP A 166 0.67 -12.51 -1.38
N HIS A 167 1.40 -12.35 -0.27
CA HIS A 167 2.12 -11.11 0.05
C HIS A 167 3.48 -11.00 -0.65
N GLY A 168 4.04 -12.11 -1.12
CA GLY A 168 5.37 -12.12 -1.75
C GLY A 168 5.43 -11.27 -3.01
N MET A 169 6.48 -10.44 -3.18
CA MET A 169 6.64 -9.60 -4.37
C MET A 169 6.71 -10.42 -5.66
N ALA A 170 7.23 -11.65 -5.60
CA ALA A 170 7.28 -12.56 -6.73
C ALA A 170 5.89 -12.90 -7.30
N GLU A 171 4.90 -13.06 -6.43
CA GLU A 171 3.51 -13.32 -6.84
C GLU A 171 2.91 -12.10 -7.55
N TYR A 172 3.15 -10.90 -7.03
CA TYR A 172 2.74 -9.65 -7.70
C TYR A 172 3.34 -9.54 -9.10
N ILE A 173 4.66 -9.75 -9.23
CA ILE A 173 5.38 -9.69 -10.52
C ILE A 173 4.79 -10.71 -11.48
N TYR A 174 4.63 -11.98 -11.05
CA TYR A 174 4.12 -13.06 -11.88
C TYR A 174 2.74 -12.74 -12.49
N HIS A 175 1.82 -12.22 -11.70
CA HIS A 175 0.47 -11.91 -12.19
C HIS A 175 0.44 -10.65 -13.07
N ILE A 176 1.25 -9.63 -12.72
CA ILE A 176 1.30 -8.38 -13.47
C ILE A 176 1.94 -8.57 -14.85
N GLU A 177 3.01 -9.37 -14.94
CA GLU A 177 3.66 -9.68 -16.22
C GLU A 177 2.75 -10.45 -17.19
N LYS A 178 1.86 -11.26 -16.65
CA LYS A 178 0.86 -11.98 -17.45
C LYS A 178 -0.35 -11.16 -17.83
N TRP A 179 -0.53 -10.00 -17.22
CA TRP A 179 -1.65 -9.13 -17.50
C TRP A 179 -1.48 -8.45 -18.86
N LYS A 180 -2.23 -8.94 -19.82
CA LYS A 180 -2.35 -8.29 -21.15
C LYS A 180 -3.66 -7.51 -21.15
N LYS A 181 -3.56 -6.20 -21.36
CA LYS A 181 -4.72 -5.37 -21.71
C LYS A 181 -5.16 -5.63 -23.12
#